data_14c46ff7badacb257acde8d3014e708e
#
_entry.id   14c46ff7badacb257acde8d3014e708e
#
_cell.length_a   1.000
_cell.length_b   1.000
_cell.length_c   1.000
_cell.angle_alpha   90.00
_cell.angle_beta   90.00
_cell.angle_gamma   90.00
#
_symmetry.space_group_name_H-M   'P 1'
#
loop_
_entity.id
_entity.type
_entity.pdbx_description
1 polymer ?
#
loop_
_entity_poly.entity_id
_entity_poly.type
_entity_poly.pdbx_seq_one_letter_code
_entity_poly.pdbx_strand_id
1 'polypeptide(L)'
;EGKCTAIVLAAGQGKRMGGEIRKQFLEVRGKPLLWYSLQCFQRSEYIDDILLVVEEELISWCIHNIVEKYAFSKVTKVIAGGEQRYDSVYEGLKACDSADFVFIHDGARPFVTEDILRRGYETVKKYGTGVAGVLSKDTVKIVDAKRNVVEPRSGSGSGA
;
A
#
# COMPACT_ATOMS: atom_id res chain seq x y z
N GLU A 1 -12.81 -3.44 -20.21
CA GLU A 1 -11.71 -3.21 -19.25
C GLU A 1 -12.35 -2.71 -17.95
N GLY A 2 -12.06 -3.42 -16.85
CA GLY A 2 -12.68 -3.13 -15.55
C GLY A 2 -12.00 -1.95 -14.86
N LYS A 3 -12.77 -1.17 -14.06
CA LYS A 3 -12.26 -0.04 -13.29
C LYS A 3 -11.33 -0.51 -12.18
N CYS A 4 -10.16 0.10 -12.06
CA CYS A 4 -9.13 -0.25 -11.10
C CYS A 4 -8.84 0.89 -10.11
N THR A 5 -9.10 0.67 -8.83
CA THR A 5 -8.87 1.64 -7.76
C THR A 5 -7.66 1.23 -6.92
N ALA A 6 -6.74 2.15 -6.68
CA ALA A 6 -5.67 1.97 -5.73
C ALA A 6 -6.05 2.53 -4.35
N ILE A 7 -6.05 1.68 -3.32
CA ILE A 7 -6.17 2.09 -1.92
C ILE A 7 -4.76 2.24 -1.35
N VAL A 8 -4.36 3.47 -1.06
CA VAL A 8 -3.05 3.77 -0.48
C VAL A 8 -3.21 4.03 1.01
N LEU A 9 -2.63 3.15 1.82
CA LEU A 9 -2.71 3.21 3.27
C LEU A 9 -1.59 4.08 3.82
N ALA A 10 -1.94 5.22 4.37
CA ALA A 10 -1.05 6.16 5.03
C ALA A 10 -1.52 6.51 6.46
N ALA A 11 -2.53 5.78 6.96
CA ALA A 11 -2.92 5.78 8.36
C ALA A 11 -2.01 4.81 9.12
N GLY A 12 -1.56 5.18 10.28
CA GLY A 12 -0.74 4.35 11.14
C GLY A 12 0.37 5.12 11.82
N GLN A 13 0.39 5.00 13.13
CA GLN A 13 1.44 5.58 13.95
C GLN A 13 2.73 4.80 13.72
N GLY A 14 3.64 5.34 12.92
CA GLY A 14 4.99 4.81 12.75
C GLY A 14 5.82 4.95 14.04
N LYS A 15 5.38 4.33 15.14
CA LYS A 15 6.00 4.38 16.48
C LYS A 15 7.44 3.86 16.54
N ARG A 16 8.00 3.36 15.44
CA ARG A 16 9.31 2.66 15.46
C ARG A 16 10.53 3.55 15.21
N MET A 17 10.36 4.84 14.95
CA MET A 17 11.48 5.74 14.60
C MET A 17 11.69 6.90 15.58
N GLY A 18 11.13 6.86 16.78
CA GLY A 18 11.46 7.80 17.88
C GLY A 18 11.26 9.29 17.61
N GLY A 19 10.47 9.67 16.59
CA GLY A 19 10.23 11.05 16.20
C GLY A 19 8.76 11.39 16.03
N GLU A 20 8.45 12.68 16.06
CA GLU A 20 7.09 13.22 15.89
C GLU A 20 6.57 13.05 14.44
N ILE A 21 7.46 12.81 13.46
CA ILE A 21 7.09 12.69 12.03
C ILE A 21 6.82 11.23 11.70
N ARG A 22 5.66 10.96 11.14
CA ARG A 22 5.24 9.64 10.69
C ARG A 22 6.03 9.20 9.46
N LYS A 23 6.40 7.91 9.38
CA LYS A 23 7.29 7.35 8.35
C LYS A 23 6.86 7.73 6.92
N GLN A 24 5.57 7.68 6.60
CA GLN A 24 5.06 8.00 5.26
C GLN A 24 5.27 9.45 4.84
N PHE A 25 5.49 10.36 5.79
CA PHE A 25 5.74 11.78 5.53
C PHE A 25 7.22 12.17 5.67
N LEU A 26 8.11 11.23 6.02
CA LEU A 26 9.56 11.48 6.00
C LEU A 26 10.00 11.87 4.60
N GLU A 27 10.79 12.93 4.50
CA GLU A 27 11.29 13.41 3.22
C GLU A 27 12.53 12.63 2.76
N VAL A 28 12.48 12.21 1.51
CA VAL A 28 13.60 11.64 0.78
C VAL A 28 13.76 12.41 -0.53
N ARG A 29 14.93 13.00 -0.75
CA ARG A 29 15.20 13.85 -1.92
C ARG A 29 14.17 14.99 -2.09
N GLY A 30 13.74 15.61 -0.98
CA GLY A 30 12.80 16.73 -0.98
C GLY A 30 11.35 16.37 -1.26
N LYS A 31 10.99 15.09 -1.17
CA LYS A 31 9.62 14.60 -1.32
C LYS A 31 9.27 13.64 -0.17
N PRO A 32 8.03 13.68 0.36
CA PRO A 32 7.61 12.68 1.34
C PRO A 32 7.59 11.28 0.72
N LEU A 33 7.86 10.23 1.51
CA LEU A 33 7.83 8.84 1.03
C LEU A 33 6.51 8.50 0.31
N LEU A 34 5.40 8.97 0.84
CA LEU A 34 4.06 8.81 0.24
C LEU A 34 3.99 9.32 -1.20
N TRP A 35 4.71 10.40 -1.52
CA TRP A 35 4.74 10.99 -2.87
C TRP A 35 5.18 9.96 -3.93
N TYR A 36 6.16 9.13 -3.63
CA TYR A 36 6.71 8.17 -4.60
C TYR A 36 5.67 7.13 -5.03
N SER A 37 4.90 6.60 -4.08
CA SER A 37 3.81 5.68 -4.37
C SER A 37 2.69 6.35 -5.15
N LEU A 38 2.24 7.53 -4.68
CA LEU A 38 1.18 8.28 -5.36
C LEU A 38 1.59 8.68 -6.78
N GLN A 39 2.85 9.06 -7.00
CA GLN A 39 3.37 9.40 -8.31
C GLN A 39 3.38 8.20 -9.28
N CYS A 40 3.71 7.00 -8.79
CA CYS A 40 3.64 5.78 -9.57
C CYS A 40 2.18 5.49 -9.98
N PHE A 41 1.24 5.51 -9.05
CA PHE A 41 -0.18 5.28 -9.33
C PHE A 41 -0.79 6.37 -10.22
N GLN A 42 -0.42 7.64 -10.01
CA GLN A 42 -0.89 8.77 -10.82
C GLN A 42 -0.52 8.60 -12.30
N ARG A 43 0.67 8.06 -12.59
CA ARG A 43 1.18 7.86 -13.96
C ARG A 43 0.76 6.54 -14.59
N SER A 44 0.34 5.57 -13.79
CA SER A 44 0.02 4.24 -14.26
C SER A 44 -1.22 4.23 -15.17
N GLU A 45 -1.14 3.52 -16.28
CA GLU A 45 -2.28 3.24 -17.16
C GLU A 45 -3.25 2.20 -16.56
N TYR A 46 -2.79 1.44 -15.56
CA TYR A 46 -3.58 0.39 -14.89
C TYR A 46 -4.45 0.91 -13.74
N ILE A 47 -4.27 2.16 -13.31
CA ILE A 47 -4.98 2.73 -12.17
C ILE A 47 -5.86 3.89 -12.66
N ASP A 48 -7.16 3.77 -12.44
CA ASP A 48 -8.15 4.79 -12.82
C ASP A 48 -8.28 5.86 -11.73
N ASP A 49 -8.36 5.47 -10.47
CA ASP A 49 -8.44 6.37 -9.33
C ASP A 49 -7.66 5.86 -8.11
N ILE A 50 -7.39 6.79 -7.20
CA ILE A 50 -6.67 6.54 -5.97
C ILE A 50 -7.53 6.99 -4.80
N LEU A 51 -7.65 6.12 -3.81
CA LEU A 51 -8.25 6.40 -2.53
C LEU A 51 -7.15 6.43 -1.48
N LEU A 52 -6.93 7.59 -0.86
CA LEU A 52 -5.90 7.77 0.16
C LEU A 52 -6.53 7.64 1.56
N VAL A 53 -6.01 6.69 2.35
CA VAL A 53 -6.46 6.44 3.72
C VAL A 53 -5.43 7.01 4.68
N VAL A 54 -5.83 7.98 5.50
CA VAL A 54 -4.96 8.68 6.45
C VAL A 54 -5.61 8.70 7.84
N GLU A 55 -4.92 9.22 8.84
CA GLU A 55 -5.56 9.51 10.12
C GLU A 55 -6.50 10.69 9.98
N GLU A 56 -7.61 10.67 10.72
CA GLU A 56 -8.70 11.64 10.60
C GLU A 56 -8.21 13.09 10.71
N GLU A 57 -7.35 13.37 11.69
CA GLU A 57 -6.78 14.70 11.88
C GLU A 57 -5.83 15.17 10.76
N LEU A 58 -5.38 14.26 9.89
CA LEU A 58 -4.48 14.56 8.78
C LEU A 58 -5.18 14.70 7.42
N ILE A 59 -6.48 14.47 7.34
CA ILE A 59 -7.22 14.55 6.07
C ILE A 59 -7.02 15.90 5.39
N SER A 60 -7.35 16.99 6.07
CA SER A 60 -7.19 18.35 5.50
C SER A 60 -5.75 18.66 5.16
N TRP A 61 -4.80 18.28 6.02
CA TRP A 61 -3.38 18.49 5.77
C TRP A 61 -2.91 17.73 4.52
N CYS A 62 -3.30 16.48 4.36
CA CYS A 62 -2.95 15.65 3.19
C CYS A 62 -3.57 16.20 1.90
N ILE A 63 -4.81 16.67 1.94
CA ILE A 63 -5.44 17.30 0.77
C ILE A 63 -4.58 18.48 0.29
N HIS A 64 -4.24 19.43 1.14
CA HIS A 64 -3.52 20.64 0.77
C HIS A 64 -2.04 20.38 0.47
N ASN A 65 -1.35 19.62 1.35
CA ASN A 65 0.11 19.49 1.29
C ASN A 65 0.61 18.33 0.41
N ILE A 66 -0.27 17.38 0.06
CA ILE A 66 0.07 16.23 -0.78
C ILE A 66 -0.73 16.27 -2.07
N VAL A 67 -2.06 16.18 -2.00
CA VAL A 67 -2.90 16.02 -3.20
C VAL A 67 -2.86 17.25 -4.08
N GLU A 68 -3.20 18.42 -3.54
CA GLU A 68 -3.23 19.68 -4.28
C GLU A 68 -1.82 20.16 -4.65
N LYS A 69 -0.89 20.15 -3.67
CA LYS A 69 0.49 20.61 -3.86
C LYS A 69 1.19 19.89 -5.01
N TYR A 70 0.97 18.59 -5.19
CA TYR A 70 1.61 17.78 -6.22
C TYR A 70 0.68 17.42 -7.38
N ALA A 71 -0.52 18.01 -7.43
CA ALA A 71 -1.51 17.82 -8.49
C ALA A 71 -1.86 16.35 -8.77
N PHE A 72 -2.08 15.56 -7.72
CA PHE A 72 -2.50 14.17 -7.85
C PHE A 72 -4.00 14.07 -8.22
N SER A 73 -4.31 14.29 -9.49
CA SER A 73 -5.69 14.34 -10.00
C SER A 73 -6.45 13.01 -9.89
N LYS A 74 -5.74 11.87 -9.85
CA LYS A 74 -6.36 10.56 -9.64
C LYS A 74 -6.75 10.29 -8.19
N VAL A 75 -6.27 11.09 -7.22
CA VAL A 75 -6.75 10.99 -5.83
C VAL A 75 -8.14 11.57 -5.74
N THR A 76 -9.15 10.72 -5.76
CA THR A 76 -10.57 11.12 -5.76
C THR A 76 -11.14 11.23 -4.36
N LYS A 77 -10.57 10.50 -3.39
CA LYS A 77 -11.00 10.52 -1.99
C LYS A 77 -9.80 10.47 -1.05
N VAL A 78 -9.89 11.24 0.03
CA VAL A 78 -9.02 11.14 1.21
C VAL A 78 -9.92 10.86 2.41
N ILE A 79 -9.75 9.72 3.06
CA ILE A 79 -10.64 9.24 4.12
C ILE A 79 -9.87 8.88 5.38
N ALA A 80 -10.59 8.83 6.50
CA ALA A 80 -10.05 8.33 7.76
C ALA A 80 -9.83 6.83 7.71
N GLY A 81 -8.67 6.38 8.19
CA GLY A 81 -8.41 4.96 8.49
C GLY A 81 -8.95 4.57 9.86
N GLY A 82 -8.87 3.28 10.17
CA GLY A 82 -9.18 2.74 11.48
C GLY A 82 -7.95 2.62 12.38
N GLU A 83 -8.16 2.03 13.55
CA GLU A 83 -7.12 1.88 14.57
C GLU A 83 -6.00 0.92 14.13
N GLN A 84 -6.37 -0.15 13.45
CA GLN A 84 -5.45 -1.15 12.91
C GLN A 84 -5.36 -1.07 11.38
N ARG A 85 -4.32 -1.70 10.81
CA ARG A 85 -4.15 -1.75 9.36
C ARG A 85 -5.35 -2.37 8.64
N TYR A 86 -5.90 -3.45 9.16
CA TYR A 86 -7.07 -4.12 8.56
C TYR A 86 -8.33 -3.27 8.63
N ASP A 87 -8.51 -2.44 9.67
CA ASP A 87 -9.62 -1.49 9.75
C ASP A 87 -9.50 -0.43 8.65
N SER A 88 -8.28 0.09 8.44
CA SER A 88 -8.00 1.04 7.36
C SER A 88 -8.26 0.45 5.97
N VAL A 89 -7.90 -0.82 5.75
CA VAL A 89 -8.25 -1.55 4.52
C VAL A 89 -9.76 -1.65 4.35
N TYR A 90 -10.47 -2.00 5.41
CA TYR A 90 -11.92 -2.13 5.41
C TYR A 90 -12.62 -0.80 5.09
N GLU A 91 -12.21 0.30 5.71
CA GLU A 91 -12.73 1.64 5.40
C GLU A 91 -12.45 2.02 3.93
N GLY A 92 -11.25 1.72 3.44
CA GLY A 92 -10.89 1.91 2.04
C GLY A 92 -11.80 1.12 1.09
N LEU A 93 -12.03 -0.15 1.37
CA LEU A 93 -12.91 -1.01 0.56
C LEU A 93 -14.36 -0.53 0.56
N LYS A 94 -14.88 -0.09 1.72
CA LYS A 94 -16.23 0.50 1.80
C LYS A 94 -16.37 1.78 0.97
N ALA A 95 -15.31 2.56 0.88
CA ALA A 95 -15.30 3.82 0.12
C ALA A 95 -15.02 3.64 -1.37
N CYS A 96 -14.64 2.43 -1.81
CA CYS A 96 -14.48 2.08 -3.21
C CYS A 96 -15.84 1.91 -3.88
N ASP A 97 -16.25 2.91 -4.66
CA ASP A 97 -17.48 2.83 -5.43
C ASP A 97 -17.19 2.20 -6.80
N SER A 98 -17.84 1.08 -7.09
CA SER A 98 -17.83 0.45 -8.42
C SER A 98 -16.45 0.08 -8.99
N ALA A 99 -15.46 -0.26 -8.15
CA ALA A 99 -14.20 -0.81 -8.64
C ALA A 99 -14.37 -2.31 -8.97
N ASP A 100 -13.89 -2.71 -10.16
CA ASP A 100 -13.80 -4.13 -10.53
C ASP A 100 -12.55 -4.77 -9.94
N PHE A 101 -11.46 -4.00 -9.82
CA PHE A 101 -10.19 -4.40 -9.23
C PHE A 101 -9.71 -3.38 -8.21
N VAL A 102 -9.09 -3.88 -7.15
CA VAL A 102 -8.53 -3.03 -6.09
C VAL A 102 -7.08 -3.41 -5.84
N PHE A 103 -6.19 -2.40 -5.88
CA PHE A 103 -4.82 -2.51 -5.39
C PHE A 103 -4.74 -1.94 -3.98
N ILE A 104 -4.19 -2.69 -3.03
CA ILE A 104 -3.97 -2.22 -1.66
C ILE A 104 -2.47 -2.07 -1.45
N HIS A 105 -2.02 -0.87 -1.13
CA HIS A 105 -0.61 -0.52 -1.01
C HIS A 105 -0.31 0.29 0.25
N ASP A 106 0.80 -0.04 0.92
CA ASP A 106 1.30 0.72 2.06
C ASP A 106 2.03 1.98 1.58
N GLY A 107 1.54 3.16 1.91
CA GLY A 107 2.08 4.44 1.45
C GLY A 107 3.52 4.74 1.90
N ALA A 108 4.03 4.04 2.92
CA ALA A 108 5.42 4.12 3.36
C ALA A 108 6.38 3.23 2.56
N ARG A 109 5.92 2.53 1.52
CA ARG A 109 6.74 1.68 0.64
C ARG A 109 6.92 2.35 -0.72
N PRO A 110 8.04 3.06 -0.97
CA PRO A 110 8.18 3.94 -2.14
C PRO A 110 8.58 3.20 -3.43
N PHE A 111 8.87 1.90 -3.39
CA PHE A 111 9.48 1.16 -4.50
C PHE A 111 8.49 0.40 -5.39
N VAL A 112 7.21 0.75 -5.37
CA VAL A 112 6.25 0.25 -6.34
C VAL A 112 6.61 0.77 -7.75
N THR A 113 6.50 -0.09 -8.76
CA THR A 113 6.83 0.23 -10.15
C THR A 113 5.68 -0.10 -11.08
N GLU A 114 5.68 0.49 -12.28
CA GLU A 114 4.69 0.18 -13.31
C GLU A 114 4.68 -1.32 -13.67
N ASP A 115 5.84 -1.97 -13.72
CA ASP A 115 5.92 -3.41 -13.99
C ASP A 115 5.23 -4.24 -12.89
N ILE A 116 5.36 -3.85 -11.62
CA ILE A 116 4.64 -4.50 -10.51
C ILE A 116 3.12 -4.33 -10.68
N LEU A 117 2.66 -3.14 -11.06
CA LEU A 117 1.24 -2.86 -11.28
C LEU A 117 0.71 -3.67 -12.46
N ARG A 118 1.42 -3.69 -13.58
CA ARG A 118 1.06 -4.49 -14.77
C ARG A 118 0.91 -5.98 -14.41
N ARG A 119 1.92 -6.56 -13.78
CA ARG A 119 1.88 -7.99 -13.38
C ARG A 119 0.78 -8.28 -12.37
N GLY A 120 0.54 -7.35 -11.43
CA GLY A 120 -0.56 -7.45 -10.49
C GLY A 120 -1.92 -7.43 -11.18
N TYR A 121 -2.11 -6.51 -12.14
CA TYR A 121 -3.32 -6.41 -12.93
C TYR A 121 -3.59 -7.69 -13.76
N GLU A 122 -2.57 -8.17 -14.48
CA GLU A 122 -2.67 -9.42 -15.25
C GLU A 122 -3.00 -10.62 -14.34
N THR A 123 -2.38 -10.68 -13.17
CA THR A 123 -2.61 -11.75 -12.19
C THR A 123 -4.03 -11.74 -11.66
N VAL A 124 -4.53 -10.57 -11.25
CA VAL A 124 -5.90 -10.48 -10.70
C VAL A 124 -6.96 -10.74 -11.76
N LYS A 125 -6.73 -10.32 -13.01
CA LYS A 125 -7.63 -10.68 -14.14
C LYS A 125 -7.70 -12.18 -14.39
N LYS A 126 -6.61 -12.89 -14.22
CA LYS A 126 -6.53 -14.32 -14.48
C LYS A 126 -7.00 -15.18 -13.33
N TYR A 127 -6.68 -14.80 -12.10
CA TYR A 127 -6.87 -15.63 -10.91
C TYR A 127 -7.82 -15.04 -9.87
N GLY A 128 -8.31 -13.82 -10.06
CA GLY A 128 -9.19 -13.12 -9.13
C GLY A 128 -8.48 -12.47 -7.94
N THR A 129 -7.25 -12.86 -7.68
CA THR A 129 -6.43 -12.31 -6.57
C THR A 129 -4.95 -12.42 -6.89
N GLY A 130 -4.14 -11.60 -6.22
CA GLY A 130 -2.68 -11.64 -6.35
C GLY A 130 -2.00 -10.89 -5.21
N VAL A 131 -0.84 -11.38 -4.79
CA VAL A 131 0.01 -10.73 -3.79
C VAL A 131 1.40 -10.56 -4.36
N ALA A 132 1.90 -9.32 -4.34
CA ALA A 132 3.28 -9.04 -4.75
C ALA A 132 4.25 -9.56 -3.69
N GLY A 133 5.22 -10.35 -4.11
CA GLY A 133 6.23 -10.90 -3.24
C GLY A 133 7.55 -11.11 -3.95
N VAL A 134 8.58 -11.33 -3.15
CA VAL A 134 9.90 -11.75 -3.62
C VAL A 134 10.25 -13.08 -2.95
N LEU A 135 11.07 -13.88 -3.62
CA LEU A 135 11.60 -15.10 -3.02
C LEU A 135 12.40 -14.74 -1.76
N SER A 136 12.07 -15.39 -0.64
CA SER A 136 12.82 -15.21 0.58
C SER A 136 14.24 -15.76 0.40
N LYS A 137 15.23 -14.94 0.77
CA LYS A 137 16.64 -15.34 0.84
C LYS A 137 17.00 -15.90 2.23
N ASP A 138 16.12 -15.69 3.20
CA ASP A 138 16.34 -16.08 4.59
C ASP A 138 15.61 -17.39 4.90
N THR A 139 16.16 -18.16 5.82
CA THR A 139 15.51 -19.33 6.36
C THR A 139 14.45 -18.91 7.37
N VAL A 140 13.18 -19.21 7.07
CA VAL A 140 12.06 -18.97 7.99
C VAL A 140 11.92 -20.18 8.90
N LYS A 141 11.91 -19.96 10.21
CA LYS A 141 11.73 -21.00 11.22
C LYS A 141 10.44 -20.77 11.99
N ILE A 142 9.68 -21.83 12.22
CA ILE A 142 8.57 -21.79 13.14
C ILE A 142 9.11 -22.11 14.53
N VAL A 143 8.79 -21.29 15.51
CA VAL A 143 9.23 -21.43 16.89
C VAL A 143 8.03 -21.57 17.83
N ASP A 144 8.18 -22.33 18.89
CA ASP A 144 7.21 -22.42 19.98
C ASP A 144 7.25 -21.18 20.90
N ALA A 145 6.37 -21.15 21.89
CA ALA A 145 6.32 -20.07 22.87
C ALA A 145 7.63 -19.92 23.70
N LYS A 146 8.47 -20.95 23.75
CA LYS A 146 9.78 -20.93 24.39
C LYS A 146 10.92 -20.62 23.42
N ARG A 147 10.59 -20.23 22.18
CA ARG A 147 11.52 -19.93 21.08
C ARG A 147 12.36 -21.12 20.60
N ASN A 148 11.92 -22.36 20.84
CA ASN A 148 12.54 -23.53 20.22
C ASN A 148 12.03 -23.71 18.80
N VAL A 149 12.91 -24.08 17.86
CA VAL A 149 12.53 -24.36 16.48
C VAL A 149 11.71 -25.64 16.42
N VAL A 150 10.46 -25.52 15.96
CA VAL A 150 9.52 -26.65 15.84
C VAL A 150 9.58 -27.23 14.43
N GLU A 151 9.71 -26.39 13.41
CA GLU A 151 9.77 -26.81 12.01
C GLU A 151 10.58 -25.83 11.16
N PRO A 152 11.64 -26.26 10.49
CA PRO A 152 12.33 -25.42 9.50
C PRO A 152 11.54 -25.46 8.19
N ARG A 153 11.01 -24.31 7.75
CA ARG A 153 10.54 -24.16 6.37
C ARG A 153 11.72 -23.78 5.48
N SER A 154 12.19 -24.72 4.67
CA SER A 154 13.10 -24.41 3.58
C SER A 154 12.33 -23.65 2.51
N GLY A 155 12.85 -22.49 2.09
CA GLY A 155 12.27 -21.67 1.04
C GLY A 155 12.46 -22.25 -0.38
N SER A 156 12.33 -23.55 -0.58
CA SER A 156 12.31 -24.19 -1.89
C SER A 156 10.89 -24.59 -2.24
N GLY A 157 10.10 -23.60 -2.68
CA GLY A 157 8.91 -23.90 -3.46
C GLY A 157 9.34 -24.40 -4.83
N SER A 158 9.42 -25.72 -4.99
CA SER A 158 9.45 -26.32 -6.33
C SER A 158 8.10 -26.02 -6.99
N GLY A 159 8.10 -25.04 -7.91
CA GLY A 159 6.97 -24.83 -8.78
C GLY A 159 6.80 -26.04 -9.71
N ALA A 160 5.62 -26.56 -9.77
CA ALA A 160 5.09 -27.29 -10.92
C ALA A 160 4.14 -26.35 -11.67
#